data_4a4aa520d1ae98823fab22995a6b6575
#
_entry.id   4a4aa520d1ae98823fab22995a6b6575
#
_cell.length_a   1.000
_cell.length_b   1.000
_cell.length_c   1.000
_cell.angle_alpha   90.00
_cell.angle_beta   90.00
_cell.angle_gamma   90.00
#
_symmetry.space_group_name_H-M   'P 1'
#
loop_
_entity.id
_entity.type
_entity.pdbx_description
1 polymer ?
#
loop_
_entity_poly.entity_id
_entity_poly.type
_entity_poly.pdbx_seq_one_letter_code
_entity_poly.pdbx_strand_id
1 'polypeptide(L)'
;MKLCGETFFLIIEKMFELANWAPTHLKTEPWRFKVFSDSALALLLDECKNQYVKNVSPQRFNSSKLQKLDSHKNSVSHIITITVKRSELLPEFEEVAATAMAVQNMWLYLSSSKKYGGYWSTPQYLMNNDFRKHLRLDDDELFLGLFYVGELKENIILPTGKRGDWQKKVEFIQ
;
A
#
# COMPACT_ATOMS: atom_id res chain seq x y z
N MET A 1 11.97 4.18 16.28
CA MET A 1 11.10 4.80 17.31
C MET A 1 9.69 4.80 16.74
N LYS A 2 8.73 4.10 17.33
CA LYS A 2 7.34 4.18 16.91
C LYS A 2 6.85 5.59 17.21
N LEU A 3 6.47 6.34 16.21
CA LEU A 3 5.77 7.60 16.41
C LEU A 3 4.40 7.29 17.02
N CYS A 4 4.29 7.46 18.31
CA CYS A 4 3.02 7.55 19.02
C CYS A 4 2.82 9.03 19.33
N GLY A 5 1.81 9.70 18.74
CA GLY A 5 1.51 11.07 19.05
C GLY A 5 0.66 11.76 18.00
N GLU A 6 0.05 12.86 18.38
CA GLU A 6 -0.82 13.73 17.56
C GLU A 6 -0.20 14.11 16.21
N THR A 7 1.12 14.32 16.15
CA THR A 7 1.82 14.73 14.92
C THR A 7 1.74 13.66 13.81
N PHE A 8 1.79 12.37 14.16
CA PHE A 8 1.72 11.32 13.15
C PHE A 8 0.29 11.10 12.67
N PHE A 9 -0.68 11.25 13.55
CA PHE A 9 -2.09 11.21 13.19
C PHE A 9 -2.42 12.28 12.14
N LEU A 10 -1.95 13.52 12.33
CA LEU A 10 -2.12 14.61 11.36
C LEU A 10 -1.49 14.30 9.99
N ILE A 11 -0.37 13.58 9.97
CA ILE A 11 0.28 13.18 8.71
C ILE A 11 -0.57 12.14 7.96
N ILE A 12 -1.12 11.16 8.67
CA ILE A 12 -2.00 10.14 8.10
C ILE A 12 -3.29 10.79 7.59
N GLU A 13 -3.90 11.70 8.34
CA GLU A 13 -5.09 12.43 7.90
C GLU A 13 -4.81 13.23 6.63
N LYS A 14 -3.73 14.02 6.61
CA LYS A 14 -3.37 14.82 5.44
C LYS A 14 -3.05 13.96 4.21
N MET A 15 -2.44 12.81 4.42
CA MET A 15 -2.17 11.84 3.37
C MET A 15 -3.48 11.35 2.73
N PHE A 16 -4.50 11.02 3.53
CA PHE A 16 -5.81 10.59 3.01
C PHE A 16 -6.61 11.73 2.40
N GLU A 17 -6.53 12.94 2.97
CA GLU A 17 -7.11 14.13 2.35
C GLU A 17 -6.58 14.31 0.93
N LEU A 18 -5.25 14.21 0.74
CA LEU A 18 -4.65 14.33 -0.59
C LEU A 18 -4.97 13.15 -1.50
N ALA A 19 -5.08 11.94 -0.96
CA ALA A 19 -5.54 10.78 -1.72
C ALA A 19 -6.94 11.01 -2.31
N ASN A 20 -7.82 11.65 -1.54
CA ASN A 20 -9.20 11.91 -1.94
C ASN A 20 -9.33 12.93 -3.09
N TRP A 21 -8.26 13.65 -3.42
CA TRP A 21 -8.19 14.54 -4.59
C TRP A 21 -7.72 13.84 -5.88
N ALA A 22 -7.60 12.51 -5.87
CA ALA A 22 -7.28 11.79 -7.09
C ALA A 22 -8.42 11.92 -8.12
N PRO A 23 -8.09 12.02 -9.42
CA PRO A 23 -9.10 12.04 -10.46
C PRO A 23 -9.87 10.71 -10.51
N THR A 24 -11.16 10.79 -10.73
CA THR A 24 -12.07 9.65 -10.82
C THR A 24 -13.16 9.91 -11.85
N HIS A 25 -13.51 8.88 -12.62
CA HIS A 25 -14.62 8.97 -13.57
C HIS A 25 -15.95 8.86 -12.82
N LEU A 26 -16.96 9.62 -13.25
CA LEU A 26 -18.30 9.71 -12.65
C LEU A 26 -18.31 9.93 -11.13
N LYS A 27 -17.22 10.43 -10.55
CA LYS A 27 -17.07 10.67 -9.12
C LYS A 27 -17.35 9.42 -8.26
N THR A 28 -16.94 8.25 -8.74
CA THR A 28 -17.12 6.99 -8.00
C THR A 28 -16.26 6.91 -6.75
N GLU A 29 -15.12 7.64 -6.74
CA GLU A 29 -14.18 7.66 -5.60
C GLU A 29 -13.93 6.25 -5.06
N PRO A 30 -13.38 5.34 -5.91
CA PRO A 30 -13.44 3.90 -5.66
C PRO A 30 -12.48 3.40 -4.58
N TRP A 31 -11.53 4.23 -4.16
CA TRP A 31 -10.51 3.85 -3.17
C TRP A 31 -11.13 3.58 -1.80
N ARG A 32 -10.72 2.47 -1.19
CA ARG A 32 -11.02 2.13 0.19
C ARG A 32 -9.74 1.73 0.90
N PHE A 33 -9.58 2.21 2.13
CA PHE A 33 -8.37 2.00 2.92
C PHE A 33 -8.75 1.52 4.31
N LYS A 34 -8.03 0.50 4.82
CA LYS A 34 -8.08 0.11 6.24
C LYS A 34 -6.68 0.32 6.81
N VAL A 35 -6.57 1.05 7.90
CA VAL A 35 -5.30 1.42 8.54
C VAL A 35 -5.06 0.52 9.74
N PHE A 36 -3.90 -0.11 9.75
CA PHE A 36 -3.46 -1.00 10.83
C PHE A 36 -2.23 -0.39 11.52
N SER A 37 -2.30 -0.23 12.83
CA SER A 37 -1.21 0.22 13.70
C SER A 37 -1.08 -0.68 14.92
N ASP A 38 0.02 -0.59 15.61
CA ASP A 38 0.28 -1.24 16.90
C ASP A 38 -0.06 -2.73 16.93
N SER A 39 -0.97 -3.16 17.80
CA SER A 39 -1.40 -4.55 17.91
C SER A 39 -2.12 -5.05 16.65
N ALA A 40 -2.93 -4.22 16.01
CA ALA A 40 -3.61 -4.58 14.78
C ALA A 40 -2.63 -4.81 13.62
N LEU A 41 -1.58 -4.00 13.53
CA LEU A 41 -0.49 -4.19 12.58
C LEU A 41 0.25 -5.52 12.83
N ALA A 42 0.54 -5.83 14.09
CA ALA A 42 1.20 -7.09 14.43
C ALA A 42 0.35 -8.29 14.02
N LEU A 43 -0.96 -8.29 14.31
CA LEU A 43 -1.89 -9.35 13.92
C LEU A 43 -2.00 -9.47 12.39
N LEU A 44 -2.06 -8.37 11.66
CA LEU A 44 -2.05 -8.40 10.19
C LEU A 44 -0.78 -9.04 9.64
N LEU A 45 0.39 -8.72 10.19
CA LEU A 45 1.66 -9.31 9.77
C LEU A 45 1.74 -10.80 10.09
N ASP A 46 1.19 -11.24 11.22
CA ASP A 46 1.10 -12.67 11.55
C ASP A 46 0.18 -13.40 10.56
N GLU A 47 -0.94 -12.79 10.17
CA GLU A 47 -1.77 -13.35 9.11
C GLU A 47 -1.05 -13.37 7.76
N CYS A 48 -0.30 -12.35 7.40
CA CYS A 48 0.52 -12.36 6.19
C CYS A 48 1.54 -13.52 6.19
N LYS A 49 2.11 -13.87 7.36
CA LYS A 49 3.00 -15.02 7.51
C LYS A 49 2.25 -16.33 7.32
N ASN A 50 1.06 -16.48 7.92
CA ASN A 50 0.21 -17.66 7.77
C ASN A 50 -0.15 -17.88 6.29
N GLN A 51 -0.57 -16.83 5.60
CA GLN A 51 -0.88 -16.86 4.17
C GLN A 51 0.36 -17.20 3.32
N TYR A 52 1.54 -16.70 3.70
CA TYR A 52 2.79 -17.03 3.02
C TYR A 52 3.12 -18.52 3.12
N VAL A 53 3.07 -19.07 4.34
CA VAL A 53 3.32 -20.49 4.60
C VAL A 53 2.31 -21.39 3.87
N LYS A 54 1.03 -20.98 3.86
CA LYS A 54 -0.05 -21.75 3.25
C LYS A 54 0.00 -21.76 1.73
N ASN A 55 0.31 -20.62 1.10
CA ASN A 55 0.07 -20.39 -0.34
C ASN A 55 1.35 -20.35 -1.19
N VAL A 56 2.53 -20.47 -0.59
CA VAL A 56 3.80 -20.48 -1.35
C VAL A 56 4.33 -21.91 -1.44
N SER A 57 4.61 -22.34 -2.67
CA SER A 57 5.12 -23.70 -2.90
C SER A 57 6.50 -23.90 -2.25
N PRO A 58 6.86 -25.13 -1.84
CA PRO A 58 8.14 -25.42 -1.21
C PRO A 58 9.36 -24.90 -2.00
N GLN A 59 9.28 -24.95 -3.35
CA GLN A 59 10.37 -24.52 -4.25
C GLN A 59 10.59 -23.00 -4.23
N ARG A 60 9.56 -22.21 -3.87
CA ARG A 60 9.60 -20.74 -3.79
C ARG A 60 9.65 -20.23 -2.37
N PHE A 61 9.56 -21.13 -1.39
CA PHE A 61 9.57 -20.76 0.00
C PHE A 61 10.95 -20.22 0.42
N ASN A 62 10.94 -19.08 1.11
CA ASN A 62 12.16 -18.45 1.63
C ASN A 62 11.92 -17.97 3.07
N SER A 63 12.64 -18.56 4.00
CA SER A 63 12.53 -18.22 5.43
C SER A 63 12.88 -16.76 5.73
N SER A 64 13.77 -16.14 4.94
CA SER A 64 14.11 -14.72 5.07
C SER A 64 12.88 -13.80 4.86
N LYS A 65 11.87 -14.27 4.12
CA LYS A 65 10.61 -13.53 3.96
C LYS A 65 9.82 -13.45 5.26
N LEU A 66 9.78 -14.53 6.03
CA LEU A 66 9.15 -14.55 7.34
C LEU A 66 9.87 -13.62 8.32
N GLN A 67 11.20 -13.67 8.34
CA GLN A 67 12.02 -12.76 9.15
C GLN A 67 11.78 -11.29 8.78
N LYS A 68 11.64 -11.00 7.48
CA LYS A 68 11.32 -9.65 7.01
C LYS A 68 9.93 -9.19 7.49
N LEU A 69 8.92 -10.06 7.44
CA LEU A 69 7.58 -9.74 7.96
C LEU A 69 7.63 -9.48 9.48
N ASP A 70 8.39 -10.26 10.24
CA ASP A 70 8.58 -10.00 11.66
C ASP A 70 9.31 -8.68 11.93
N SER A 71 10.33 -8.35 11.15
CA SER A 71 11.06 -7.08 11.30
C SER A 71 10.17 -5.86 11.05
N HIS A 72 9.14 -5.99 10.21
CA HIS A 72 8.19 -4.91 9.96
C HIS A 72 7.39 -4.51 11.21
N LYS A 73 7.17 -5.43 12.17
CA LYS A 73 6.52 -5.12 13.45
C LYS A 73 7.21 -3.98 14.22
N ASN A 74 8.53 -3.81 13.99
CA ASN A 74 9.35 -2.81 14.69
C ASN A 74 9.82 -1.66 13.79
N SER A 75 9.75 -1.82 12.47
CA SER A 75 10.28 -0.84 11.51
C SER A 75 9.22 -0.05 10.77
N VAL A 76 7.97 -0.50 10.81
CA VAL A 76 6.82 0.13 10.13
C VAL A 76 5.87 0.66 11.19
N SER A 77 5.36 1.86 11.00
CA SER A 77 4.38 2.47 11.91
C SER A 77 2.95 2.07 11.56
N HIS A 78 2.63 2.05 10.26
CA HIS A 78 1.30 1.70 9.77
C HIS A 78 1.39 0.82 8.52
N ILE A 79 0.41 -0.07 8.38
CA ILE A 79 0.13 -0.78 7.14
C ILE A 79 -1.29 -0.42 6.73
N ILE A 80 -1.46 -0.02 5.48
CA ILE A 80 -2.73 0.39 4.93
C ILE A 80 -3.10 -0.59 3.82
N THR A 81 -4.28 -1.21 3.90
CA THR A 81 -4.78 -1.99 2.77
C THR A 81 -5.26 -1.06 1.66
N ILE A 82 -4.95 -1.41 0.43
CA ILE A 82 -5.44 -0.73 -0.76
C ILE A 82 -6.51 -1.59 -1.38
N THR A 83 -7.74 -1.09 -1.42
CA THR A 83 -8.89 -1.77 -2.03
C THR A 83 -9.64 -0.84 -2.98
N VAL A 84 -10.26 -1.42 -3.98
CA VAL A 84 -11.15 -0.75 -4.93
C VAL A 84 -12.57 -1.21 -4.66
N LYS A 85 -13.47 -0.30 -4.36
CA LYS A 85 -14.91 -0.54 -4.38
C LYS A 85 -15.37 -0.48 -5.83
N ARG A 86 -15.81 -1.62 -6.35
CA ARG A 86 -16.25 -1.75 -7.75
C ARG A 86 -17.62 -1.13 -7.96
N SER A 87 -17.79 -0.49 -9.10
CA SER A 87 -19.07 -0.02 -9.61
C SER A 87 -19.42 -0.77 -10.90
N GLU A 88 -20.66 -1.13 -11.07
CA GLU A 88 -21.16 -1.71 -12.32
C GLU A 88 -21.18 -0.70 -13.48
N LEU A 89 -21.06 0.60 -13.17
CA LEU A 89 -21.15 1.68 -14.15
C LEU A 89 -19.85 1.85 -14.96
N LEU A 90 -18.72 1.35 -14.46
CA LEU A 90 -17.41 1.62 -15.04
C LEU A 90 -16.59 0.35 -15.28
N PRO A 91 -15.73 0.35 -16.29
CA PRO A 91 -14.72 -0.69 -16.47
C PRO A 91 -13.79 -0.78 -15.26
N GLU A 92 -13.40 -1.99 -14.87
CA GLU A 92 -12.53 -2.22 -13.72
C GLU A 92 -11.22 -1.43 -13.76
N PHE A 93 -10.60 -1.33 -14.95
CA PHE A 93 -9.31 -0.66 -15.08
C PHE A 93 -9.36 0.84 -14.73
N GLU A 94 -10.49 1.51 -14.96
CA GLU A 94 -10.64 2.94 -14.62
C GLU A 94 -10.64 3.15 -13.10
N GLU A 95 -11.34 2.30 -12.37
CA GLU A 95 -11.41 2.38 -10.91
C GLU A 95 -10.11 1.93 -10.23
N VAL A 96 -9.43 0.93 -10.80
CA VAL A 96 -8.08 0.54 -10.39
C VAL A 96 -7.09 1.69 -10.64
N ALA A 97 -7.17 2.34 -11.81
CA ALA A 97 -6.31 3.49 -12.14
C ALA A 97 -6.57 4.67 -11.19
N ALA A 98 -7.83 5.01 -10.92
CA ALA A 98 -8.19 6.07 -9.98
C ALA A 98 -7.64 5.78 -8.56
N THR A 99 -7.79 4.53 -8.08
CA THR A 99 -7.22 4.12 -6.79
C THR A 99 -5.69 4.18 -6.79
N ALA A 100 -5.04 3.79 -7.88
CA ALA A 100 -3.58 3.91 -8.00
C ALA A 100 -3.11 5.38 -7.97
N MET A 101 -3.86 6.30 -8.56
CA MET A 101 -3.60 7.75 -8.48
C MET A 101 -3.77 8.26 -7.05
N ALA A 102 -4.77 7.80 -6.31
CA ALA A 102 -4.94 8.13 -4.90
C ALA A 102 -3.72 7.69 -4.07
N VAL A 103 -3.24 6.46 -4.29
CA VAL A 103 -2.01 5.96 -3.62
C VAL A 103 -0.77 6.74 -4.07
N GLN A 104 -0.69 7.19 -5.32
CA GLN A 104 0.41 8.05 -5.78
C GLN A 104 0.42 9.39 -5.04
N ASN A 105 -0.74 10.00 -4.79
CA ASN A 105 -0.83 11.22 -3.99
C ASN A 105 -0.32 10.99 -2.56
N MET A 106 -0.69 9.86 -1.93
CA MET A 106 -0.18 9.45 -0.62
C MET A 106 1.35 9.37 -0.62
N TRP A 107 1.90 8.72 -1.63
CA TRP A 107 3.35 8.52 -1.74
C TRP A 107 4.11 9.83 -1.96
N LEU A 108 3.63 10.70 -2.84
CA LEU A 108 4.23 11.99 -3.10
C LEU A 108 4.25 12.86 -1.84
N TYR A 109 3.16 12.88 -1.09
CA TYR A 109 3.08 13.61 0.17
C TYR A 109 4.11 13.10 1.20
N LEU A 110 4.17 11.79 1.45
CA LEU A 110 5.15 11.22 2.37
C LEU A 110 6.57 11.52 1.94
N SER A 111 6.87 11.36 0.64
CA SER A 111 8.21 11.60 0.08
C SER A 111 8.64 13.07 0.18
N SER A 112 7.70 14.02 0.10
CA SER A 112 8.01 15.46 0.21
C SER A 112 8.52 15.85 1.60
N SER A 113 8.12 15.11 2.62
CA SER A 113 8.53 15.39 4.02
C SER A 113 9.99 15.08 4.30
N LYS A 114 10.65 14.24 3.49
CA LYS A 114 12.01 13.69 3.70
C LYS A 114 12.18 12.95 5.05
N LYS A 115 11.10 12.85 5.82
CA LYS A 115 11.08 12.24 7.16
C LYS A 115 10.35 10.91 7.14
N TYR A 116 9.38 10.76 6.24
CA TYR A 116 8.55 9.57 6.13
C TYR A 116 8.73 8.90 4.78
N GLY A 117 8.53 7.58 4.75
CA GLY A 117 8.54 6.80 3.53
C GLY A 117 7.30 5.94 3.41
N GLY A 118 6.90 5.69 2.17
CA GLY A 118 5.83 4.77 1.81
C GLY A 118 6.31 3.72 0.82
N TYR A 119 5.76 2.52 0.92
CA TYR A 119 6.06 1.43 0.00
C TYR A 119 4.81 0.59 -0.29
N TRP A 120 4.40 0.53 -1.55
CA TRP A 120 3.31 -0.35 -1.98
C TRP A 120 3.86 -1.74 -2.34
N SER A 121 3.28 -2.77 -1.76
CA SER A 121 3.55 -4.18 -2.07
C SER A 121 2.27 -4.91 -2.42
N THR A 122 2.31 -5.70 -3.49
CA THR A 122 1.22 -6.57 -3.93
C THR A 122 1.67 -8.04 -3.88
N PRO A 123 1.73 -8.66 -2.69
CA PRO A 123 2.22 -10.03 -2.56
C PRO A 123 1.21 -11.02 -3.14
N GLN A 124 1.64 -11.79 -4.13
CA GLN A 124 0.77 -12.77 -4.81
C GLN A 124 0.10 -13.76 -3.84
N TYR A 125 0.79 -14.15 -2.75
CA TYR A 125 0.26 -15.09 -1.76
C TYR A 125 -0.88 -14.51 -0.90
N LEU A 126 -1.14 -13.21 -0.97
CA LEU A 126 -2.28 -12.55 -0.32
C LEU A 126 -3.47 -12.36 -1.28
N MET A 127 -3.31 -12.64 -2.59
CA MET A 127 -4.36 -12.49 -3.59
C MET A 127 -5.29 -13.70 -3.60
N ASN A 128 -6.00 -13.93 -2.49
CA ASN A 128 -6.87 -15.08 -2.31
C ASN A 128 -8.08 -14.74 -1.42
N ASN A 129 -9.10 -15.60 -1.46
CA ASN A 129 -10.35 -15.39 -0.73
C ASN A 129 -10.20 -15.46 0.79
N ASP A 130 -9.27 -16.26 1.32
CA ASP A 130 -9.07 -16.36 2.76
C ASP A 130 -8.58 -15.03 3.33
N PHE A 131 -7.62 -14.40 2.63
CA PHE A 131 -7.12 -13.10 3.05
C PHE A 131 -8.17 -11.97 2.87
N ARG A 132 -8.99 -12.02 1.80
CA ARG A 132 -10.14 -11.11 1.63
C ARG A 132 -11.11 -11.21 2.80
N LYS A 133 -11.46 -12.44 3.23
CA LYS A 133 -12.33 -12.69 4.40
C LYS A 133 -11.70 -12.17 5.69
N HIS A 134 -10.39 -12.40 5.90
CA HIS A 134 -9.67 -11.85 7.05
C HIS A 134 -9.76 -10.33 7.11
N LEU A 135 -9.62 -9.66 5.97
CA LEU A 135 -9.78 -8.21 5.85
C LEU A 135 -11.24 -7.75 5.91
N ARG A 136 -12.22 -8.65 5.92
CA ARG A 136 -13.66 -8.35 5.87
C ARG A 136 -13.97 -7.43 4.69
N LEU A 137 -13.56 -7.84 3.49
CA LEU A 137 -13.87 -7.13 2.26
C LEU A 137 -15.24 -7.59 1.73
N ASP A 138 -16.02 -6.63 1.22
CA ASP A 138 -17.26 -6.90 0.52
C ASP A 138 -16.99 -7.63 -0.83
N ASP A 139 -18.02 -8.24 -1.41
CA ASP A 139 -17.87 -9.00 -2.66
C ASP A 139 -17.44 -8.11 -3.83
N ASP A 140 -17.85 -6.86 -3.82
CA ASP A 140 -17.52 -5.84 -4.81
C ASP A 140 -16.21 -5.06 -4.48
N GLU A 141 -15.46 -5.46 -3.45
CA GLU A 141 -14.17 -4.88 -3.15
C GLU A 141 -13.02 -5.73 -3.72
N LEU A 142 -12.13 -5.10 -4.48
CA LEU A 142 -10.92 -5.70 -5.04
C LEU A 142 -9.70 -5.29 -4.23
N PHE A 143 -9.00 -6.27 -3.64
CA PHE A 143 -7.75 -6.02 -2.93
C PHE A 143 -6.58 -5.81 -3.91
N LEU A 144 -5.88 -4.68 -3.80
CA LEU A 144 -4.74 -4.33 -4.65
C LEU A 144 -3.38 -4.51 -3.96
N GLY A 145 -3.34 -4.56 -2.62
CA GLY A 145 -2.10 -4.71 -1.90
C GLY A 145 -2.05 -3.96 -0.57
N LEU A 146 -0.83 -3.86 -0.05
CA LEU A 146 -0.51 -3.23 1.22
C LEU A 146 0.40 -2.03 0.99
N PHE A 147 0.10 -0.90 1.60
CA PHE A 147 0.95 0.27 1.64
C PHE A 147 1.56 0.41 3.03
N TYR A 148 2.87 0.26 3.10
CA TYR A 148 3.64 0.37 4.33
C TYR A 148 4.05 1.81 4.54
N VAL A 149 3.90 2.32 5.76
CA VAL A 149 4.30 3.68 6.15
C VAL A 149 5.22 3.61 7.35
N GLY A 150 6.32 4.35 7.30
CA GLY A 150 7.28 4.41 8.39
C GLY A 150 8.10 5.68 8.39
N GLU A 151 8.77 5.94 9.51
CA GLU A 151 9.76 7.00 9.63
C GLU A 151 11.09 6.53 9.02
N LEU A 152 11.71 7.40 8.23
CA LEU A 152 13.05 7.17 7.71
C LEU A 152 14.07 7.31 8.84
N LYS A 153 15.07 6.44 8.87
CA LYS A 153 16.16 6.58 9.82
C LYS A 153 16.94 7.87 9.56
N GLU A 154 17.39 8.53 10.60
CA GLU A 154 18.29 9.66 10.48
C GLU A 154 19.53 9.27 9.65
N ASN A 155 19.96 10.16 8.77
CA ASN A 155 21.11 9.96 7.88
C ASN A 155 20.98 8.76 6.91
N ILE A 156 19.76 8.29 6.61
CA ILE A 156 19.58 7.26 5.59
C ILE A 156 19.97 7.82 4.21
N ILE A 157 20.86 7.11 3.53
CA ILE A 157 21.13 7.36 2.12
C ILE A 157 20.03 6.66 1.33
N LEU A 158 19.10 7.44 0.81
CA LEU A 158 18.07 6.89 -0.06
C LEU A 158 18.70 6.37 -1.36
N PRO A 159 18.32 5.17 -1.81
CA PRO A 159 18.85 4.64 -3.05
C PRO A 159 18.47 5.54 -4.22
N THR A 160 19.43 5.86 -5.06
CA THR A 160 19.19 6.59 -6.30
C THR A 160 18.39 5.68 -7.24
N GLY A 161 17.15 6.07 -7.52
CA GLY A 161 16.29 5.34 -8.44
C GLY A 161 16.87 5.40 -9.86
N LYS A 162 16.94 4.25 -10.52
CA LYS A 162 17.25 4.19 -11.96
C LYS A 162 15.96 4.06 -12.75
N ARG A 163 15.77 4.90 -13.74
CA ARG A 163 14.67 4.84 -14.69
C ARG A 163 15.23 4.76 -16.11
N GLY A 164 14.53 4.07 -16.97
CA GLY A 164 14.82 4.11 -18.39
C GLY A 164 14.54 5.50 -18.96
N ASP A 165 15.09 5.74 -20.13
CA ASP A 165 14.93 6.98 -20.86
C ASP A 165 13.44 7.23 -21.14
N TRP A 166 12.92 8.37 -20.69
CA TRP A 166 11.53 8.74 -20.87
C TRP A 166 11.21 9.11 -22.31
N GLN A 167 12.18 9.64 -23.08
CA GLN A 167 12.02 10.02 -24.48
C GLN A 167 11.60 8.83 -25.35
N LYS A 168 12.02 7.60 -24.98
CA LYS A 168 11.60 6.36 -25.65
C LYS A 168 10.16 5.95 -25.38
N LYS A 169 9.46 6.67 -24.53
CA LYS A 169 8.08 6.37 -24.10
C LYS A 169 7.10 7.45 -24.51
N VAL A 170 7.57 8.49 -25.21
CA VAL A 170 6.78 9.63 -25.64
C VAL A 170 7.04 9.88 -27.10
N GLU A 171 5.99 10.03 -27.89
CA GLU A 171 6.03 10.42 -29.28
C GLU A 171 5.32 11.77 -29.43
N PHE A 172 5.99 12.72 -30.09
CA PHE A 172 5.40 14.01 -30.42
C PHE A 172 4.86 13.97 -31.86
N ILE A 173 3.56 13.89 -32.00
CA ILE A 173 2.89 13.91 -33.31
C ILE A 173 2.59 15.39 -33.63
N GLN A 174 3.11 15.86 -34.79
CA GLN A 174 2.93 17.22 -35.30
C GLN A 174 2.00 17.22 -36.49
#